data_8adbec3008119ae5b907297f5cbfba9a
#
_entry.id   8adbec3008119ae5b907297f5cbfba9a
#
_cell.length_a   1.000
_cell.length_b   1.000
_cell.length_c   1.000
_cell.angle_alpha   90.00
_cell.angle_beta   90.00
_cell.angle_gamma   90.00
#
_symmetry.space_group_name_H-M   'P 1'
#
loop_
_entity.id
_entity.type
_entity.pdbx_description
1 polymer ?
#
loop_
_entity_poly.entity_id
_entity_poly.type
_entity_poly.pdbx_seq_one_letter_code
_entity_poly.pdbx_strand_id
1 'polypeptide(L)'
;MLIDITTILNQNTKVYPGDPEFKLNRIFTVEKDGFNLCSLSLGTHTGTHIDAPLHFFNTKESIADLELKYLITNALVADVSGLNSIDEKFISGLNLEGINSILFKTNGKNIYLTQSGAEYLKNTEILIAGTENIDIEDETNNDFPVHKTLLLNKTLIVESIDLSNVKPGNYKFYCFPLRIENADGSPVRAVLEL
;
A
#
# COMPACT_ATOMS: atom_id res chain seq x y z
N MET A 1 -6.56 0.10 20.60
CA MET A 1 -7.15 1.32 19.96
C MET A 1 -6.93 1.18 18.46
N LEU A 2 -7.99 1.44 17.65
CA LEU A 2 -7.86 1.39 16.19
C LEU A 2 -7.50 2.77 15.64
N ILE A 3 -6.57 2.80 14.69
CA ILE A 3 -6.11 4.00 13.97
C ILE A 3 -6.32 3.73 12.48
N ASP A 4 -7.18 4.51 11.85
CA ASP A 4 -7.39 4.46 10.41
C ASP A 4 -6.23 5.19 9.71
N ILE A 5 -5.53 4.48 8.84
CA ILE A 5 -4.42 5.00 8.05
C ILE A 5 -4.75 5.02 6.55
N THR A 6 -6.06 5.07 6.24
CA THR A 6 -6.56 5.09 4.86
C THR A 6 -6.76 6.53 4.40
N THR A 7 -6.25 6.90 3.25
CA THR A 7 -6.53 8.20 2.63
C THR A 7 -7.98 8.27 2.14
N ILE A 8 -8.61 9.44 2.28
CA ILE A 8 -9.99 9.65 1.81
C ILE A 8 -9.99 9.73 0.28
N LEU A 9 -10.80 8.89 -0.36
CA LEU A 9 -11.02 8.95 -1.80
C LEU A 9 -11.98 10.11 -2.15
N ASN A 10 -11.52 11.03 -2.96
CA ASN A 10 -12.28 12.16 -3.48
C ASN A 10 -11.70 12.64 -4.81
N GLN A 11 -12.31 13.66 -5.42
CA GLN A 11 -11.87 14.22 -6.71
C GLN A 11 -10.44 14.80 -6.72
N ASN A 12 -9.82 15.00 -5.55
CA ASN A 12 -8.45 15.47 -5.42
C ASN A 12 -7.47 14.34 -5.07
N THR A 13 -7.95 13.08 -5.04
CA THR A 13 -7.10 11.93 -4.80
C THR A 13 -6.04 11.85 -5.89
N LYS A 14 -4.78 11.88 -5.47
CA LYS A 14 -3.66 11.73 -6.39
C LYS A 14 -3.64 10.31 -6.94
N VAL A 15 -3.37 10.19 -8.23
CA VAL A 15 -3.14 8.92 -8.91
C VAL A 15 -1.79 8.98 -9.62
N TYR A 16 -1.23 7.82 -9.94
CA TYR A 16 0.00 7.75 -10.71
C TYR A 16 -0.23 8.39 -12.10
N PRO A 17 0.77 9.09 -12.69
CA PRO A 17 0.61 9.74 -14.00
C PRO A 17 0.17 8.76 -15.08
N GLY A 18 -1.01 8.99 -15.66
CA GLY A 18 -1.62 8.15 -16.69
C GLY A 18 -2.71 7.20 -16.18
N ASP A 19 -2.85 7.03 -14.87
CA ASP A 19 -3.92 6.21 -14.30
C ASP A 19 -5.29 6.87 -14.34
N PRO A 20 -6.38 6.07 -14.32
CA PRO A 20 -7.74 6.58 -14.24
C PRO A 20 -7.98 7.39 -12.96
N GLU A 21 -8.55 8.60 -13.12
CA GLU A 21 -8.98 9.42 -12.00
C GLU A 21 -10.14 8.80 -11.23
N PHE A 22 -10.21 9.08 -9.92
CA PHE A 22 -11.38 8.74 -9.11
C PHE A 22 -12.61 9.55 -9.55
N LYS A 23 -13.72 8.86 -9.81
CA LYS A 23 -15.01 9.49 -10.15
C LYS A 23 -16.13 8.89 -9.31
N LEU A 24 -16.89 9.77 -8.65
CA LEU A 24 -18.11 9.44 -7.91
C LEU A 24 -19.29 10.17 -8.55
N ASN A 25 -20.24 9.44 -9.11
CA ASN A 25 -21.43 10.01 -9.71
C ASN A 25 -22.67 9.63 -8.91
N ARG A 26 -23.46 10.61 -8.50
CA ARG A 26 -24.76 10.39 -7.86
C ARG A 26 -25.77 9.96 -8.93
N ILE A 27 -26.29 8.72 -8.84
CA ILE A 27 -27.24 8.15 -9.80
C ILE A 27 -28.68 8.41 -9.32
N PHE A 28 -28.97 8.14 -8.03
CA PHE A 28 -30.26 8.36 -7.41
C PHE A 28 -30.12 9.23 -6.16
N THR A 29 -31.21 9.96 -5.82
CA THR A 29 -31.27 10.82 -4.64
C THR A 29 -32.52 10.54 -3.82
N VAL A 30 -32.46 10.76 -2.50
CA VAL A 30 -33.60 10.54 -1.60
C VAL A 30 -34.81 11.36 -2.05
N GLU A 31 -34.60 12.59 -2.52
CA GLU A 31 -35.68 13.53 -2.90
C GLU A 31 -36.46 13.06 -4.13
N LYS A 32 -35.83 12.36 -5.07
CA LYS A 32 -36.48 11.89 -6.31
C LYS A 32 -36.85 10.42 -6.29
N ASP A 33 -35.97 9.61 -5.68
CA ASP A 33 -36.00 8.15 -5.83
C ASP A 33 -36.26 7.43 -4.51
N GLY A 34 -36.27 8.16 -3.37
CA GLY A 34 -36.45 7.61 -2.02
C GLY A 34 -35.21 7.01 -1.39
N PHE A 35 -34.07 6.97 -2.11
CA PHE A 35 -32.77 6.50 -1.61
C PHE A 35 -31.61 7.13 -2.40
N ASN A 36 -30.42 7.06 -1.84
CA ASN A 36 -29.21 7.51 -2.52
C ASN A 36 -28.43 6.32 -3.12
N LEU A 37 -27.97 6.46 -4.36
CA LEU A 37 -27.05 5.53 -5.02
C LEU A 37 -25.98 6.31 -5.77
N CYS A 38 -24.73 5.85 -5.64
CA CYS A 38 -23.61 6.36 -6.41
C CYS A 38 -22.98 5.25 -7.26
N SER A 39 -22.46 5.61 -8.42
CA SER A 39 -21.48 4.78 -9.14
C SER A 39 -20.06 5.25 -8.86
N LEU A 40 -19.12 4.31 -8.86
CA LEU A 40 -17.69 4.56 -8.71
C LEU A 40 -16.96 4.17 -9.99
N SER A 41 -15.95 4.97 -10.36
CA SER A 41 -14.96 4.60 -11.36
C SER A 41 -13.59 5.03 -10.84
N LEU A 42 -12.63 4.11 -10.80
CA LEU A 42 -11.27 4.34 -10.30
C LEU A 42 -10.33 3.24 -10.83
N GLY A 43 -9.03 3.51 -10.83
CA GLY A 43 -8.00 2.50 -11.04
C GLY A 43 -7.84 1.59 -9.82
N THR A 44 -7.28 0.41 -10.02
CA THR A 44 -6.95 -0.55 -8.93
C THR A 44 -5.91 0.00 -7.97
N HIS A 45 -5.09 0.96 -8.41
CA HIS A 45 -4.03 1.64 -7.66
C HIS A 45 -4.42 3.06 -7.22
N THR A 46 -5.71 3.30 -6.91
CA THR A 46 -6.21 4.62 -6.50
C THR A 46 -6.26 4.78 -4.98
N GLY A 47 -5.61 5.84 -4.46
CA GLY A 47 -5.55 6.14 -3.02
C GLY A 47 -4.80 5.08 -2.23
N THR A 48 -5.18 4.81 -0.97
CA THR A 48 -4.55 3.71 -0.22
C THR A 48 -4.97 2.38 -0.84
N HIS A 49 -4.00 1.66 -1.39
CA HIS A 49 -4.22 0.41 -2.12
C HIS A 49 -3.14 -0.63 -1.81
N ILE A 50 -3.38 -1.86 -2.24
CA ILE A 50 -2.43 -2.97 -2.16
C ILE A 50 -2.21 -3.56 -3.55
N ASP A 51 -0.96 -3.87 -3.88
CA ASP A 51 -0.57 -4.53 -5.11
C ASP A 51 -0.45 -6.03 -4.91
N ALA A 52 -1.00 -6.78 -5.86
CA ALA A 52 -0.78 -8.21 -5.97
C ALA A 52 0.36 -8.55 -6.94
N PRO A 53 0.95 -9.76 -6.86
CA PRO A 53 1.97 -10.19 -7.81
C PRO A 53 1.54 -10.09 -9.29
N LEU A 54 0.25 -10.20 -9.59
CA LEU A 54 -0.30 -10.04 -10.93
C LEU A 54 0.02 -8.68 -11.56
N HIS A 55 0.26 -7.64 -10.75
CA HIS A 55 0.57 -6.29 -11.25
C HIS A 55 1.79 -6.28 -12.20
N PHE A 56 2.81 -7.06 -11.91
CA PHE A 56 4.01 -7.18 -12.76
C PHE A 56 4.20 -8.56 -13.41
N PHE A 57 3.41 -9.57 -13.01
CA PHE A 57 3.62 -10.95 -13.43
C PHE A 57 2.30 -11.64 -13.82
N ASN A 58 1.97 -11.68 -15.11
CA ASN A 58 0.70 -12.23 -15.65
C ASN A 58 0.36 -13.68 -15.23
N THR A 59 1.32 -14.43 -14.68
CA THR A 59 1.11 -15.82 -14.25
C THR A 59 1.11 -15.98 -12.73
N LYS A 60 1.03 -14.88 -11.99
CA LYS A 60 1.04 -14.86 -10.53
C LYS A 60 -0.34 -14.59 -9.94
N GLU A 61 -0.41 -14.62 -8.62
CA GLU A 61 -1.64 -14.43 -7.84
C GLU A 61 -2.24 -13.05 -8.05
N SER A 62 -3.55 -12.99 -8.27
CA SER A 62 -4.38 -11.78 -8.26
C SER A 62 -4.80 -11.40 -6.83
N ILE A 63 -5.42 -10.25 -6.67
CA ILE A 63 -5.99 -9.80 -5.38
C ILE A 63 -6.97 -10.83 -4.80
N ALA A 64 -7.79 -11.47 -5.64
CA ALA A 64 -8.77 -12.45 -5.20
C ALA A 64 -8.17 -13.75 -4.64
N ASP A 65 -6.91 -14.03 -5.01
CA ASP A 65 -6.18 -15.25 -4.63
C ASP A 65 -5.37 -15.09 -3.32
N LEU A 66 -5.25 -13.86 -2.80
CA LEU A 66 -4.46 -13.60 -1.59
C LEU A 66 -5.08 -14.28 -0.37
N GLU A 67 -4.26 -15.03 0.36
CA GLU A 67 -4.67 -15.63 1.61
C GLU A 67 -4.80 -14.57 2.72
N LEU A 68 -5.80 -14.71 3.59
CA LEU A 68 -6.06 -13.76 4.68
C LEU A 68 -4.88 -13.56 5.64
N LYS A 69 -3.98 -14.54 5.75
CA LYS A 69 -2.77 -14.43 6.58
C LYS A 69 -1.82 -13.30 6.14
N TYR A 70 -1.86 -12.92 4.85
CA TYR A 70 -1.10 -11.78 4.33
C TYR A 70 -1.74 -10.42 4.65
N LEU A 71 -3.03 -10.43 5.03
CA LEU A 71 -3.82 -9.21 5.22
C LEU A 71 -3.98 -8.80 6.68
N ILE A 72 -3.48 -9.63 7.62
CA ILE A 72 -3.45 -9.38 9.06
C ILE A 72 -2.05 -9.72 9.58
N THR A 73 -1.26 -8.70 9.89
CA THR A 73 0.16 -8.85 10.21
C THR A 73 0.56 -8.08 11.47
N ASN A 74 1.76 -8.35 11.98
CA ASN A 74 2.42 -7.47 12.94
C ASN A 74 3.28 -6.49 12.13
N ALA A 75 3.02 -5.21 12.28
CA ALA A 75 3.71 -4.17 11.53
C ALA A 75 4.64 -3.34 12.40
N LEU A 76 5.79 -2.98 11.83
CA LEU A 76 6.66 -1.91 12.34
C LEU A 76 6.40 -0.64 11.52
N VAL A 77 5.97 0.43 12.17
CA VAL A 77 6.00 1.78 11.58
C VAL A 77 7.38 2.36 11.82
N ALA A 78 8.17 2.50 10.76
CA ALA A 78 9.54 3.01 10.79
C ALA A 78 9.58 4.46 10.28
N ASP A 79 10.07 5.40 11.10
CA ASP A 79 10.29 6.79 10.66
C ASP A 79 11.54 6.86 9.76
N VAL A 80 11.34 7.19 8.52
CA VAL A 80 12.38 7.36 7.51
C VAL A 80 12.59 8.82 7.11
N SER A 81 11.89 9.76 7.73
CA SER A 81 11.88 11.18 7.35
C SER A 81 13.25 11.88 7.43
N GLY A 82 14.20 11.28 8.12
CA GLY A 82 15.61 11.76 8.19
C GLY A 82 16.53 11.21 7.10
N LEU A 83 16.02 10.33 6.22
CA LEU A 83 16.81 9.66 5.19
C LEU A 83 16.68 10.36 3.84
N ASN A 84 17.60 10.03 2.91
CA ASN A 84 17.46 10.36 1.49
C ASN A 84 16.76 9.22 0.72
N SER A 85 16.99 7.98 1.14
CA SER A 85 16.39 6.77 0.57
C SER A 85 16.42 5.64 1.60
N ILE A 86 15.64 4.59 1.38
CA ILE A 86 15.52 3.43 2.27
C ILE A 86 16.34 2.29 1.64
N ASP A 87 17.54 2.08 2.17
CA ASP A 87 18.49 1.08 1.68
C ASP A 87 18.60 -0.13 2.63
N GLU A 88 19.36 -1.13 2.21
CA GLU A 88 19.70 -2.31 3.02
C GLU A 88 20.28 -1.93 4.38
N LYS A 89 21.18 -0.93 4.42
CA LYS A 89 21.85 -0.52 5.66
C LYS A 89 20.86 -0.02 6.70
N PHE A 90 19.86 0.74 6.28
CA PHE A 90 18.80 1.21 7.18
C PHE A 90 17.96 0.02 7.66
N ILE A 91 17.47 -0.83 6.75
CA ILE A 91 16.55 -1.91 7.08
C ILE A 91 17.23 -2.96 7.96
N SER A 92 18.50 -3.30 7.71
CA SER A 92 19.26 -4.26 8.51
C SER A 92 19.52 -3.79 9.95
N GLY A 93 19.43 -2.49 10.21
CA GLY A 93 19.51 -1.89 11.55
C GLY A 93 18.19 -1.95 12.34
N LEU A 94 17.07 -2.36 11.73
CA LEU A 94 15.78 -2.46 12.41
C LEU A 94 15.64 -3.80 13.13
N ASN A 95 14.93 -3.80 14.26
CA ASN A 95 14.50 -5.05 14.90
C ASN A 95 13.22 -5.55 14.22
N LEU A 96 13.33 -6.59 13.40
CA LEU A 96 12.23 -7.20 12.67
C LEU A 96 11.74 -8.52 13.29
N GLU A 97 12.15 -8.85 14.53
CA GLU A 97 11.72 -10.07 15.22
C GLU A 97 10.19 -10.05 15.43
N GLY A 98 9.50 -11.06 14.89
CA GLY A 98 8.04 -11.18 14.95
C GLY A 98 7.26 -10.15 14.14
N ILE A 99 7.94 -9.39 13.27
CA ILE A 99 7.36 -8.40 12.37
C ILE A 99 7.18 -9.03 10.98
N ASN A 100 5.96 -8.86 10.41
CA ASN A 100 5.62 -9.36 9.08
C ASN A 100 5.25 -8.23 8.11
N SER A 101 5.19 -7.00 8.56
CA SER A 101 5.00 -5.81 7.70
C SER A 101 5.88 -4.67 8.16
N ILE A 102 6.36 -3.88 7.21
CA ILE A 102 7.07 -2.64 7.48
C ILE A 102 6.37 -1.49 6.79
N LEU A 103 6.04 -0.42 7.53
CA LEU A 103 5.36 0.76 7.02
C LEU A 103 6.29 1.96 7.17
N PHE A 104 6.69 2.54 6.05
CA PHE A 104 7.66 3.63 6.00
C PHE A 104 6.95 4.98 6.19
N LYS A 105 7.18 5.61 7.34
CA LYS A 105 6.69 6.95 7.66
C LYS A 105 7.65 8.00 7.10
N THR A 106 7.26 8.63 5.99
CA THR A 106 8.07 9.62 5.27
C THR A 106 7.84 11.05 5.76
N ASN A 107 6.73 11.29 6.51
CA ASN A 107 6.27 12.61 6.92
C ASN A 107 6.10 13.58 5.73
N GLY A 108 5.52 13.07 4.63
CA GLY A 108 5.24 13.83 3.39
C GLY A 108 6.47 14.13 2.52
N LYS A 109 7.61 13.48 2.78
CA LYS A 109 8.79 13.59 1.93
C LYS A 109 8.82 12.47 0.89
N ASN A 110 9.39 12.75 -0.27
CA ASN A 110 9.64 11.75 -1.30
C ASN A 110 10.89 10.93 -0.94
N ILE A 111 10.68 9.85 -0.17
CA ILE A 111 11.73 8.94 0.27
C ILE A 111 11.33 7.54 -0.19
N TYR A 112 12.11 6.96 -1.07
CA TYR A 112 11.79 5.72 -1.76
C TYR A 112 12.63 4.55 -1.26
N LEU A 113 12.10 3.35 -1.41
CA LEU A 113 12.83 2.10 -1.20
C LEU A 113 13.80 1.90 -2.36
N THR A 114 15.06 1.60 -2.05
CA THR A 114 16.05 1.29 -3.08
C THR A 114 15.99 -0.18 -3.48
N GLN A 115 16.61 -0.52 -4.61
CA GLN A 115 16.79 -1.91 -5.03
C GLN A 115 17.50 -2.73 -3.95
N SER A 116 18.54 -2.20 -3.30
CA SER A 116 19.24 -2.93 -2.21
C SER A 116 18.36 -3.16 -0.99
N GLY A 117 17.48 -2.20 -0.66
CA GLY A 117 16.49 -2.36 0.39
C GLY A 117 15.46 -3.46 0.07
N ALA A 118 14.95 -3.47 -1.17
CA ALA A 118 14.03 -4.52 -1.63
C ALA A 118 14.68 -5.91 -1.66
N GLU A 119 15.93 -6.00 -2.12
CA GLU A 119 16.73 -7.23 -2.11
C GLU A 119 16.97 -7.76 -0.68
N TYR A 120 17.12 -6.87 0.29
CA TYR A 120 17.23 -7.27 1.69
C TYR A 120 15.89 -7.79 2.22
N LEU A 121 14.78 -7.06 1.98
CA LEU A 121 13.44 -7.42 2.46
C LEU A 121 13.00 -8.81 1.96
N LYS A 122 13.28 -9.15 0.70
CA LYS A 122 12.90 -10.47 0.15
C LYS A 122 13.50 -11.66 0.90
N ASN A 123 14.59 -11.45 1.66
CA ASN A 123 15.26 -12.48 2.45
C ASN A 123 14.80 -12.48 3.93
N THR A 124 13.76 -11.73 4.25
CA THR A 124 13.15 -11.63 5.59
C THR A 124 11.75 -12.27 5.60
N GLU A 125 11.08 -12.23 6.75
CA GLU A 125 9.69 -12.69 6.90
C GLU A 125 8.66 -11.58 6.60
N ILE A 126 9.08 -10.48 5.96
CA ILE A 126 8.20 -9.37 5.61
C ILE A 126 7.26 -9.77 4.46
N LEU A 127 5.97 -9.70 4.73
CA LEU A 127 4.88 -10.01 3.80
C LEU A 127 4.32 -8.76 3.14
N ILE A 128 4.43 -7.59 3.81
CA ILE A 128 3.96 -6.30 3.29
C ILE A 128 5.02 -5.23 3.53
N ALA A 129 5.36 -4.48 2.49
CA ALA A 129 6.08 -3.21 2.57
C ALA A 129 5.11 -2.07 2.22
N GLY A 130 4.96 -1.08 3.11
CA GLY A 130 4.02 0.03 2.90
C GLY A 130 4.70 1.39 2.95
N THR A 131 4.13 2.38 2.23
CA THR A 131 4.65 3.75 2.16
C THR A 131 3.53 4.81 2.18
N GLU A 132 3.84 6.01 2.69
CA GLU A 132 2.98 7.19 2.54
C GLU A 132 3.01 7.75 1.10
N ASN A 133 4.03 7.43 0.33
CA ASN A 133 4.15 7.89 -1.06
C ASN A 133 3.13 7.19 -1.96
N ILE A 134 2.85 7.82 -3.11
CA ILE A 134 1.99 7.23 -4.14
C ILE A 134 2.67 6.07 -4.88
N ASP A 135 3.99 5.96 -4.73
CA ASP A 135 4.84 4.92 -5.29
C ASP A 135 5.95 4.60 -4.27
N ILE A 136 6.18 3.33 -3.98
CA ILE A 136 7.26 2.88 -3.09
C ILE A 136 8.64 3.04 -3.75
N GLU A 137 8.67 3.08 -5.06
CA GLU A 137 9.85 3.20 -5.89
C GLU A 137 10.10 4.64 -6.33
N ASP A 138 11.32 4.97 -6.71
CA ASP A 138 11.65 6.25 -7.33
C ASP A 138 10.98 6.34 -8.71
N GLU A 139 10.10 7.32 -8.89
CA GLU A 139 9.34 7.57 -10.11
C GLU A 139 10.20 7.81 -11.36
N THR A 140 11.49 8.06 -11.19
CA THR A 140 12.45 8.18 -12.31
C THR A 140 12.88 6.81 -12.86
N ASN A 141 12.53 5.72 -12.18
CA ASN A 141 12.96 4.36 -12.52
C ASN A 141 11.89 3.62 -13.30
N ASN A 142 11.90 3.77 -14.63
CA ASN A 142 10.90 3.17 -15.53
C ASN A 142 10.93 1.63 -15.62
N ASP A 143 11.94 0.97 -15.04
CA ASP A 143 12.04 -0.50 -15.05
C ASP A 143 11.39 -1.19 -13.85
N PHE A 144 10.97 -0.42 -12.84
CA PHE A 144 10.29 -0.89 -11.63
C PHE A 144 10.99 -2.06 -10.92
N PRO A 145 12.32 -1.98 -10.64
CA PRO A 145 13.05 -3.09 -10.05
C PRO A 145 12.62 -3.40 -8.60
N VAL A 146 12.19 -2.40 -7.83
CA VAL A 146 11.72 -2.59 -6.45
C VAL A 146 10.41 -3.38 -6.44
N HIS A 147 9.41 -2.95 -7.21
CA HIS A 147 8.14 -3.66 -7.35
C HIS A 147 8.37 -5.11 -7.80
N LYS A 148 9.15 -5.30 -8.86
CA LYS A 148 9.44 -6.65 -9.40
C LYS A 148 10.12 -7.53 -8.35
N THR A 149 11.08 -6.99 -7.59
CA THR A 149 11.77 -7.75 -6.54
C THR A 149 10.83 -8.16 -5.43
N LEU A 150 10.02 -7.24 -4.91
CA LEU A 150 9.10 -7.52 -3.82
C LEU A 150 7.99 -8.50 -4.26
N LEU A 151 7.26 -8.18 -5.31
CA LEU A 151 6.10 -8.95 -5.77
C LEU A 151 6.48 -10.36 -6.29
N LEU A 152 7.65 -10.53 -6.91
CA LEU A 152 8.14 -11.85 -7.31
C LEU A 152 8.33 -12.78 -6.10
N ASN A 153 8.71 -12.20 -4.96
CA ASN A 153 8.98 -12.91 -3.71
C ASN A 153 7.78 -12.90 -2.73
N LYS A 154 6.58 -12.52 -3.22
CA LYS A 154 5.33 -12.46 -2.46
C LYS A 154 5.33 -11.45 -1.30
N THR A 155 6.20 -10.47 -1.32
CA THR A 155 6.07 -9.29 -0.48
C THR A 155 5.13 -8.33 -1.19
N LEU A 156 3.92 -8.15 -0.65
CA LEU A 156 2.90 -7.24 -1.18
C LEU A 156 3.31 -5.80 -0.90
N ILE A 157 2.80 -4.88 -1.72
CA ILE A 157 3.09 -3.46 -1.56
C ILE A 157 1.81 -2.74 -1.16
N VAL A 158 1.88 -1.81 -0.21
CA VAL A 158 0.76 -0.95 0.18
C VAL A 158 1.20 0.51 0.08
N GLU A 159 0.50 1.28 -0.73
CA GLU A 159 0.89 2.66 -1.05
C GLU A 159 -0.17 3.67 -0.62
N SER A 160 0.24 4.93 -0.55
CA SER A 160 -0.62 6.06 -0.18
C SER A 160 -1.31 5.88 1.18
N ILE A 161 -0.63 5.28 2.18
CA ILE A 161 -1.12 5.23 3.56
C ILE A 161 -0.95 6.58 4.24
N ASP A 162 -1.84 6.90 5.20
CA ASP A 162 -1.74 8.11 6.02
C ASP A 162 -1.17 7.77 7.40
N LEU A 163 0.12 7.99 7.60
CA LEU A 163 0.79 7.82 8.90
C LEU A 163 0.99 9.14 9.66
N SER A 164 0.38 10.24 9.21
CA SER A 164 0.58 11.58 9.80
C SER A 164 0.37 11.60 11.32
N ASN A 165 -0.66 10.89 11.82
CA ASN A 165 -1.01 10.80 13.23
C ASN A 165 -0.52 9.51 13.92
N VAL A 166 0.36 8.75 13.29
CA VAL A 166 0.90 7.49 13.82
C VAL A 166 2.31 7.71 14.35
N LYS A 167 2.58 7.25 15.56
CA LYS A 167 3.95 7.23 16.10
C LYS A 167 4.71 6.02 15.57
N PRO A 168 6.04 6.12 15.38
CA PRO A 168 6.87 4.95 15.11
C PRO A 168 6.72 3.90 16.22
N GLY A 169 6.70 2.61 15.83
CA GLY A 169 6.53 1.50 16.77
C GLY A 169 5.79 0.31 16.18
N ASN A 170 5.48 -0.67 17.01
CA ASN A 170 4.85 -1.91 16.61
C ASN A 170 3.33 -1.84 16.76
N TYR A 171 2.62 -2.41 15.79
CA TYR A 171 1.16 -2.43 15.69
C TYR A 171 0.68 -3.77 15.12
N LYS A 172 -0.58 -4.09 15.38
CA LYS A 172 -1.30 -5.04 14.53
C LYS A 172 -1.82 -4.29 13.31
N PHE A 173 -1.57 -4.81 12.11
CA PHE A 173 -1.97 -4.19 10.85
C PHE A 173 -3.02 -5.02 10.13
N TYR A 174 -4.07 -4.33 9.68
CA TYR A 174 -5.18 -4.90 8.91
C TYR A 174 -5.27 -4.16 7.58
N CYS A 175 -5.27 -4.90 6.47
CA CYS A 175 -5.27 -4.33 5.13
C CYS A 175 -6.12 -5.20 4.20
N PHE A 176 -7.43 -4.94 4.12
CA PHE A 176 -8.35 -5.77 3.35
C PHE A 176 -8.71 -5.12 2.02
N PRO A 177 -8.30 -5.71 0.87
CA PRO A 177 -8.75 -5.31 -0.46
C PRO A 177 -10.18 -5.77 -0.74
N LEU A 178 -10.78 -5.20 -1.77
CA LEU A 178 -11.94 -5.82 -2.42
C LEU A 178 -11.50 -7.11 -3.11
N ARG A 179 -12.29 -8.18 -2.98
CA ARG A 179 -11.99 -9.47 -3.62
C ARG A 179 -12.42 -9.45 -5.09
N ILE A 180 -11.62 -8.81 -5.93
CA ILE A 180 -11.90 -8.64 -7.36
C ILE A 180 -11.13 -9.71 -8.13
N GLU A 181 -11.86 -10.55 -8.89
CA GLU A 181 -11.28 -11.60 -9.71
C GLU A 181 -10.35 -11.02 -10.78
N ASN A 182 -9.15 -11.59 -10.93
CA ASN A 182 -8.13 -11.17 -11.90
C ASN A 182 -7.67 -9.70 -11.77
N ALA A 183 -7.85 -9.06 -10.61
CA ALA A 183 -7.31 -7.73 -10.38
C ALA A 183 -5.86 -7.78 -9.90
N ASP A 184 -5.08 -6.84 -10.39
CA ASP A 184 -3.65 -6.65 -10.13
C ASP A 184 -3.37 -5.86 -8.85
N GLY A 185 -4.36 -5.11 -8.37
CA GLY A 185 -4.36 -4.32 -7.16
C GLY A 185 -5.77 -4.02 -6.70
N SER A 186 -5.92 -3.39 -5.54
CA SER A 186 -7.22 -2.92 -5.05
C SER A 186 -7.06 -1.85 -4.00
N PRO A 187 -7.89 -0.80 -4.00
CA PRO A 187 -8.05 0.06 -2.84
C PRO A 187 -8.40 -0.76 -1.59
N VAL A 188 -7.87 -0.31 -0.45
CA VAL A 188 -8.04 -0.99 0.84
C VAL A 188 -8.52 -0.06 1.94
N ARG A 189 -9.13 -0.62 2.99
CA ARG A 189 -9.19 0.03 4.29
C ARG A 189 -8.02 -0.47 5.12
N ALA A 190 -7.02 0.37 5.32
CA ALA A 190 -5.81 0.09 6.08
C ALA A 190 -5.96 0.61 7.51
N VAL A 191 -5.74 -0.26 8.50
CA VAL A 191 -5.98 0.06 9.92
C VAL A 191 -4.85 -0.49 10.77
N LEU A 192 -4.38 0.30 11.73
CA LEU A 192 -3.47 -0.12 12.78
C LEU A 192 -4.22 -0.31 14.11
N GLU A 193 -3.80 -1.30 14.89
CA GLU A 193 -4.26 -1.55 16.25
C GLU A 193 -3.08 -1.59 17.21
N LEU A 194 -3.21 -0.84 18.33
CA LEU A 194 -2.32 -0.87 19.49
C LEU A 194 -2.73 -2.00 20.42
#